data_d9e4ca46982f1ba94f280ea07b7b6339
#
_entry.id   d9e4ca46982f1ba94f280ea07b7b6339
#
_cell.length_a   1.000
_cell.length_b   1.000
_cell.length_c   1.000
_cell.angle_alpha   90.00
_cell.angle_beta   90.00
_cell.angle_gamma   90.00
#
_symmetry.space_group_name_H-M   'P 1'
#
loop_
_entity.id
_entity.type
_entity.pdbx_description
1 polymer ?
#
loop_
_entity_poly.entity_id
_entity_poly.type
_entity_poly.pdbx_seq_one_letter_code
_entity_poly.pdbx_strand_id
1 'polypeptide(L)'
;DVGSIGVIMVHQELTKAFEKNGVTINVIKAGEFKGMGSPFQALSEESKERLQKRINDTYATFTGFVAESRNLSEEAVKNTEANVYSAQEALELGLINSIMSQDDFLNYLQGSEEAPVSLNVNNSGEEMTEQEKQELEALR
;
A
#
# COMPACT_ATOMS: atom_id res chain seq x y z
N ASP A 1 11.56 2.80 5.91
CA ASP A 1 10.98 1.97 4.85
C ASP A 1 9.57 2.49 4.51
N VAL A 2 9.24 2.53 3.23
CA VAL A 2 7.97 3.02 2.68
C VAL A 2 7.45 2.01 1.67
N GLY A 3 6.13 1.80 1.61
CA GLY A 3 5.55 0.85 0.66
C GLY A 3 4.54 -0.07 1.32
N SER A 4 4.59 -1.36 0.99
CA SER A 4 3.61 -2.37 1.45
C SER A 4 2.17 -2.00 1.07
N ILE A 5 1.99 -1.38 -0.11
CA ILE A 5 0.68 -0.95 -0.61
C ILE A 5 -0.06 -2.17 -1.13
N GLY A 6 -0.64 -2.90 -0.20
CA GLY A 6 -1.32 -4.16 -0.47
C GLY A 6 -2.35 -4.48 0.61
N VAL A 7 -3.16 -5.49 0.35
CA VAL A 7 -4.20 -5.97 1.27
C VAL A 7 -4.10 -7.48 1.38
N ILE A 8 -4.01 -7.99 2.58
CA ILE A 8 -3.93 -9.43 2.85
C ILE A 8 -4.99 -9.84 3.87
N MET A 9 -5.54 -11.02 3.68
CA MET A 9 -6.34 -11.73 4.68
C MET A 9 -5.84 -13.17 4.76
N VAL A 10 -5.64 -13.66 5.98
CA VAL A 10 -5.27 -15.05 6.24
C VAL A 10 -6.44 -15.75 6.93
N HIS A 11 -6.87 -16.87 6.39
CA HIS A 11 -7.82 -17.77 7.04
C HIS A 11 -7.11 -19.06 7.48
N GLN A 12 -7.27 -19.41 8.74
CA GLN A 12 -6.80 -20.69 9.29
C GLN A 12 -8.02 -21.56 9.63
N GLU A 13 -8.06 -22.76 9.12
CA GLU A 13 -9.07 -23.76 9.49
C GLU A 13 -8.51 -24.68 10.56
N LEU A 14 -9.19 -24.76 11.71
CA LEU A 14 -8.76 -25.53 12.86
C LEU A 14 -9.68 -26.69 13.21
N THR A 15 -10.75 -26.94 12.45
CA THR A 15 -11.76 -27.96 12.76
C THR A 15 -11.15 -29.34 12.95
N LYS A 16 -10.30 -29.79 12.02
CA LYS A 16 -9.62 -31.09 12.12
C LYS A 16 -8.65 -31.20 13.31
N ALA A 17 -8.02 -30.08 13.69
CA ALA A 17 -7.15 -30.05 14.86
C ALA A 17 -7.96 -30.23 16.15
N PHE A 18 -9.12 -29.60 16.24
CA PHE A 18 -10.03 -29.75 17.38
C PHE A 18 -10.61 -31.16 17.47
N GLU A 19 -11.11 -31.72 16.37
CA GLU A 19 -11.60 -33.10 16.30
C GLU A 19 -10.52 -34.13 16.77
N LYS A 20 -9.29 -33.99 16.31
CA LYS A 20 -8.18 -34.83 16.71
C LYS A 20 -7.90 -34.78 18.23
N ASN A 21 -8.20 -33.64 18.86
CA ASN A 21 -8.05 -33.45 20.31
C ASN A 21 -9.34 -33.73 21.08
N GLY A 22 -10.35 -34.35 20.47
CA GLY A 22 -11.60 -34.70 21.12
C GLY A 22 -12.55 -33.52 21.37
N VAL A 23 -12.35 -32.40 20.68
CA VAL A 23 -13.21 -31.21 20.81
C VAL A 23 -14.15 -31.15 19.62
N THR A 24 -15.46 -31.13 19.89
CA THR A 24 -16.51 -30.94 18.89
C THR A 24 -16.93 -29.48 18.82
N ILE A 25 -16.82 -28.86 17.67
CA ILE A 25 -17.25 -27.48 17.43
C ILE A 25 -18.64 -27.49 16.79
N ASN A 26 -19.60 -26.82 17.41
CA ASN A 26 -20.93 -26.61 16.87
C ASN A 26 -21.13 -25.14 16.57
N VAL A 27 -21.29 -24.78 15.28
CA VAL A 27 -21.55 -23.42 14.85
C VAL A 27 -23.04 -23.24 14.65
N ILE A 28 -23.66 -22.38 15.46
CA ILE A 28 -25.08 -22.00 15.35
C ILE A 28 -25.13 -20.56 14.81
N LYS A 29 -25.74 -20.41 13.65
CA LYS A 29 -25.77 -19.10 12.95
C LYS A 29 -27.10 -18.83 12.26
N ALA A 30 -27.41 -17.57 12.11
CA ALA A 30 -28.45 -17.07 11.22
C ALA A 30 -27.79 -16.21 10.13
N GLY A 31 -28.18 -16.45 8.88
CA GLY A 31 -27.52 -15.87 7.70
C GLY A 31 -26.39 -16.75 7.18
N GLU A 32 -26.43 -17.05 5.89
CA GLU A 32 -25.54 -18.03 5.24
C GLU A 32 -24.06 -17.69 5.42
N PHE A 33 -23.70 -16.41 5.21
CA PHE A 33 -22.31 -15.94 5.27
C PHE A 33 -21.90 -15.44 6.66
N LYS A 34 -22.72 -15.61 7.67
CA LYS A 34 -22.35 -15.25 9.04
C LYS A 34 -21.25 -16.18 9.55
N GLY A 35 -20.16 -15.59 10.00
CA GLY A 35 -18.97 -16.35 10.42
C GLY A 35 -18.05 -16.77 9.28
N MET A 36 -18.26 -16.25 8.07
CA MET A 36 -17.35 -16.44 6.95
C MET A 36 -15.93 -15.99 7.35
N GLY A 37 -14.94 -16.90 7.18
CA GLY A 37 -13.58 -16.67 7.66
C GLY A 37 -13.36 -17.05 9.14
N SER A 38 -14.36 -17.65 9.81
CA SER A 38 -14.15 -18.21 11.16
C SER A 38 -13.19 -19.41 11.10
N PRO A 39 -12.25 -19.55 12.06
CA PRO A 39 -11.34 -20.70 12.13
C PRO A 39 -12.06 -22.03 12.47
N PHE A 40 -13.33 -21.95 12.88
CA PHE A 40 -14.11 -23.09 13.34
C PHE A 40 -15.03 -23.68 12.26
N GLN A 41 -14.84 -23.29 11.03
CA GLN A 41 -15.56 -23.89 9.87
C GLN A 41 -14.69 -23.81 8.62
N ALA A 42 -14.86 -24.80 7.74
CA ALA A 42 -14.21 -24.80 6.45
C ALA A 42 -14.67 -23.60 5.61
N LEU A 43 -13.76 -23.06 4.85
CA LEU A 43 -14.06 -21.98 3.91
C LEU A 43 -14.58 -22.59 2.61
N SER A 44 -15.86 -22.38 2.29
CA SER A 44 -16.42 -22.78 1.00
C SER A 44 -15.84 -21.94 -0.15
N GLU A 45 -15.85 -22.48 -1.37
CA GLU A 45 -15.37 -21.72 -2.55
C GLU A 45 -16.15 -20.42 -2.72
N GLU A 46 -17.46 -20.43 -2.52
CA GLU A 46 -18.27 -19.20 -2.57
C GLU A 46 -17.85 -18.18 -1.51
N SER A 47 -17.57 -18.64 -0.28
CA SER A 47 -17.06 -17.76 0.78
C SER A 47 -15.69 -17.18 0.43
N LYS A 48 -14.83 -18.00 -0.18
CA LYS A 48 -13.51 -17.58 -0.63
C LYS A 48 -13.58 -16.52 -1.74
N GLU A 49 -14.46 -16.71 -2.72
CA GLU A 49 -14.70 -15.74 -3.79
C GLU A 49 -15.22 -14.39 -3.22
N ARG A 50 -16.15 -14.43 -2.26
CA ARG A 50 -16.67 -13.23 -1.60
C ARG A 50 -15.58 -12.49 -0.80
N LEU A 51 -14.74 -13.23 -0.09
CA LEU A 51 -13.60 -12.64 0.63
C LEU A 51 -12.59 -12.05 -0.36
N GLN A 52 -12.27 -12.76 -1.44
CA GLN A 52 -11.38 -12.27 -2.48
C GLN A 52 -11.92 -10.99 -3.12
N LYS A 53 -13.21 -10.95 -3.41
CA LYS A 53 -13.84 -9.73 -3.93
C LYS A 53 -13.66 -8.55 -2.96
N ARG A 54 -13.90 -8.75 -1.66
CA ARG A 54 -13.70 -7.69 -0.66
C ARG A 54 -12.26 -7.21 -0.58
N ILE A 55 -11.29 -8.13 -0.67
CA ILE A 55 -9.86 -7.80 -0.72
C ILE A 55 -9.57 -6.94 -1.96
N ASN A 56 -10.09 -7.34 -3.12
CA ASN A 56 -9.88 -6.61 -4.36
C ASN A 56 -10.52 -5.20 -4.32
N ASP A 57 -11.74 -5.09 -3.79
CA ASP A 57 -12.44 -3.81 -3.64
C ASP A 57 -11.66 -2.87 -2.68
N THR A 58 -11.15 -3.42 -1.57
CA THR A 58 -10.33 -2.67 -0.61
C THR A 58 -9.00 -2.25 -1.23
N TYR A 59 -8.36 -3.15 -1.99
CA TYR A 59 -7.09 -2.87 -2.67
C TYR A 59 -7.28 -1.77 -3.73
N ALA A 60 -8.35 -1.83 -4.52
CA ALA A 60 -8.65 -0.78 -5.51
C ALA A 60 -8.87 0.59 -4.84
N THR A 61 -9.59 0.63 -3.73
CA THR A 61 -9.79 1.87 -2.95
C THR A 61 -8.47 2.39 -2.41
N PHE A 62 -7.61 1.53 -1.88
CA PHE A 62 -6.33 1.90 -1.30
C PHE A 62 -5.37 2.41 -2.38
N THR A 63 -5.21 1.68 -3.50
CA THR A 63 -4.34 2.12 -4.60
C THR A 63 -4.82 3.41 -5.25
N GLY A 64 -6.14 3.60 -5.41
CA GLY A 64 -6.73 4.83 -5.91
C GLY A 64 -6.44 6.02 -4.99
N PHE A 65 -6.60 5.85 -3.68
CA PHE A 65 -6.29 6.90 -2.71
C PHE A 65 -4.79 7.29 -2.72
N VAL A 66 -3.89 6.30 -2.79
CA VAL A 66 -2.45 6.58 -2.89
C VAL A 66 -2.13 7.30 -4.20
N ALA A 67 -2.69 6.83 -5.32
CA ALA A 67 -2.49 7.44 -6.63
C ALA A 67 -2.91 8.91 -6.63
N GLU A 68 -4.11 9.23 -6.13
CA GLU A 68 -4.61 10.60 -6.01
C GLU A 68 -3.71 11.44 -5.08
N SER A 69 -3.39 10.91 -3.90
CA SER A 69 -2.61 11.64 -2.88
C SER A 69 -1.18 11.92 -3.31
N ARG A 70 -0.62 11.06 -4.18
CA ARG A 70 0.76 11.16 -4.65
C ARG A 70 0.90 11.68 -6.07
N ASN A 71 -0.22 12.01 -6.74
CA ASN A 71 -0.25 12.39 -8.16
C ASN A 71 0.43 11.34 -9.06
N LEU A 72 0.17 10.07 -8.78
CA LEU A 72 0.65 8.92 -9.55
C LEU A 72 -0.50 8.28 -10.31
N SER A 73 -0.19 7.48 -11.34
CA SER A 73 -1.19 6.60 -11.93
C SER A 73 -1.50 5.41 -11.01
N GLU A 74 -2.74 4.90 -11.02
CA GLU A 74 -3.05 3.68 -10.27
C GLU A 74 -2.18 2.49 -10.70
N GLU A 75 -1.80 2.44 -11.98
CA GLU A 75 -0.91 1.42 -12.51
C GLU A 75 0.48 1.51 -11.88
N ALA A 76 1.06 2.72 -11.75
CA ALA A 76 2.33 2.92 -11.08
C ALA A 76 2.28 2.45 -9.62
N VAL A 77 1.19 2.75 -8.90
CA VAL A 77 1.00 2.27 -7.53
C VAL A 77 0.86 0.75 -7.48
N LYS A 78 0.08 0.15 -8.36
CA LYS A 78 -0.10 -1.32 -8.43
C LYS A 78 1.20 -2.05 -8.79
N ASN A 79 2.03 -1.46 -9.64
CA ASN A 79 3.32 -2.02 -10.05
C ASN A 79 4.36 -2.05 -8.92
N THR A 80 4.09 -1.41 -7.78
CA THR A 80 4.91 -1.59 -6.57
C THR A 80 4.81 -2.99 -5.98
N GLU A 81 3.79 -3.78 -6.36
CA GLU A 81 3.56 -5.18 -5.94
C GLU A 81 3.63 -5.35 -4.42
N ALA A 82 3.17 -4.33 -3.68
CA ALA A 82 3.27 -4.27 -2.22
C ALA A 82 4.69 -4.42 -1.66
N ASN A 83 5.73 -4.13 -2.45
CA ASN A 83 7.09 -4.10 -1.98
C ASN A 83 7.32 -2.99 -0.95
N VAL A 84 8.38 -3.15 -0.19
CA VAL A 84 8.89 -2.16 0.77
C VAL A 84 10.19 -1.59 0.22
N TYR A 85 10.31 -0.29 0.23
CA TYR A 85 11.38 0.48 -0.38
C TYR A 85 12.19 1.23 0.65
N SER A 86 13.47 1.43 0.39
CA SER A 86 14.31 2.38 1.10
C SER A 86 13.78 3.81 0.88
N ALA A 87 14.26 4.77 1.68
CA ALA A 87 13.87 6.17 1.52
C ALA A 87 14.22 6.71 0.13
N GLN A 88 15.38 6.34 -0.41
CA GLN A 88 15.83 6.78 -1.73
C GLN A 88 14.93 6.23 -2.85
N GLU A 89 14.66 4.93 -2.84
CA GLU A 89 13.76 4.29 -3.82
C GLU A 89 12.34 4.84 -3.73
N ALA A 90 11.84 5.09 -2.51
CA ALA A 90 10.52 5.67 -2.30
C ALA A 90 10.41 7.11 -2.83
N LEU A 91 11.50 7.88 -2.74
CA LEU A 91 11.58 9.22 -3.33
C LEU A 91 11.54 9.15 -4.87
N GLU A 92 12.33 8.26 -5.46
CA GLU A 92 12.36 8.03 -6.92
C GLU A 92 11.02 7.55 -7.48
N LEU A 93 10.29 6.73 -6.70
CA LEU A 93 8.94 6.27 -7.04
C LEU A 93 7.84 7.32 -6.75
N GLY A 94 8.19 8.48 -6.21
CA GLY A 94 7.22 9.52 -5.86
C GLY A 94 6.33 9.18 -4.65
N LEU A 95 6.67 8.15 -3.88
CA LEU A 95 5.90 7.73 -2.70
C LEU A 95 6.11 8.66 -1.50
N ILE A 96 7.19 9.40 -1.47
CA ILE A 96 7.50 10.44 -0.48
C ILE A 96 7.94 11.73 -1.16
N ASN A 97 7.93 12.84 -0.43
CA ASN A 97 8.28 14.16 -0.96
C ASN A 97 9.77 14.47 -0.84
N SER A 98 10.39 14.03 0.27
CA SER A 98 11.79 14.34 0.56
C SER A 98 12.36 13.39 1.60
N ILE A 99 13.68 13.42 1.73
CA ILE A 99 14.42 12.72 2.79
C ILE A 99 15.13 13.81 3.59
N MET A 100 14.90 13.84 4.90
CA MET A 100 15.52 14.82 5.78
C MET A 100 15.77 14.24 7.17
N SER A 101 16.62 14.90 7.95
CA SER A 101 16.81 14.57 9.35
C SER A 101 15.60 15.01 10.19
N GLN A 102 15.50 14.52 11.43
CA GLN A 102 14.46 14.95 12.35
C GLN A 102 14.55 16.45 12.65
N ASP A 103 15.76 16.98 12.80
CA ASP A 103 15.99 18.39 13.13
C ASP A 103 15.59 19.27 11.94
N ASP A 104 15.94 18.90 10.71
CA ASP A 104 15.53 19.62 9.50
C ASP A 104 14.00 19.61 9.35
N PHE A 105 13.35 18.48 9.64
CA PHE A 105 11.89 18.39 9.61
C PHE A 105 11.23 19.31 10.65
N LEU A 106 11.78 19.38 11.87
CA LEU A 106 11.27 20.29 12.90
C LEU A 106 11.46 21.76 12.51
N ASN A 107 12.61 22.10 11.92
CA ASN A 107 12.89 23.45 11.43
C ASN A 107 11.93 23.84 10.30
N TYR A 108 11.68 22.92 9.36
CA TYR A 108 10.69 23.09 8.29
C TYR A 108 9.30 23.37 8.85
N LEU A 109 8.83 22.58 9.83
CA LEU A 109 7.52 22.78 10.46
C LEU A 109 7.40 24.13 11.19
N GLN A 110 8.51 24.67 11.70
CA GLN A 110 8.56 25.99 12.35
C GLN A 110 8.66 27.15 11.36
N GLY A 111 8.69 26.87 10.06
CA GLY A 111 8.82 27.89 9.01
C GLY A 111 10.20 28.52 8.93
N SER A 112 11.24 27.87 9.50
CA SER A 112 12.62 28.35 9.51
C SER A 112 13.36 28.02 8.21
N GLU A 113 12.86 27.11 7.40
CA GLU A 113 13.41 26.66 6.12
C GLU A 113 12.31 26.51 5.06
N GLU A 114 12.66 26.73 3.80
CA GLU A 114 11.77 26.41 2.69
C GLU A 114 11.61 24.88 2.57
N ALA A 115 10.42 24.44 2.09
CA ALA A 115 10.20 23.03 1.83
C ALA A 115 11.30 22.49 0.90
N PRO A 116 11.95 21.37 1.24
CA PRO A 116 12.94 20.78 0.36
C PRO A 116 12.29 20.50 -1.00
N VAL A 117 12.96 20.91 -2.07
CA VAL A 117 12.48 20.77 -3.44
C VAL A 117 12.16 19.31 -3.69
N SER A 118 10.88 18.98 -3.83
CA SER A 118 10.48 17.67 -4.33
C SER A 118 11.02 17.55 -5.75
N LEU A 119 11.78 16.52 -6.03
CA LEU A 119 12.04 16.11 -7.41
C LEU A 119 10.67 15.75 -8.00
N ASN A 120 10.05 16.70 -8.71
CA ASN A 120 8.89 16.43 -9.54
C ASN A 120 9.34 15.48 -10.65
N VAL A 121 9.25 14.19 -10.40
CA VAL A 121 9.29 13.20 -11.46
C VAL A 121 7.95 13.31 -12.18
N ASN A 122 7.81 14.37 -12.99
CA ASN A 122 6.74 14.44 -13.97
C ASN A 122 6.95 13.29 -14.94
N ASN A 123 6.24 12.21 -14.71
CA ASN A 123 6.13 11.08 -15.64
C ASN A 123 5.10 11.40 -16.76
N SER A 124 5.02 12.65 -17.16
CA SER A 124 4.53 13.06 -18.46
C SER A 124 5.76 13.08 -19.35
N GLY A 125 5.79 12.26 -20.40
CA GLY A 125 6.92 12.08 -21.32
C GLY A 125 7.30 13.35 -22.12
N GLU A 126 7.47 14.45 -21.44
CA GLU A 126 8.07 15.67 -21.94
C GLU A 126 9.57 15.64 -21.64
N GLU A 127 10.36 15.52 -22.67
CA GLU A 127 11.81 15.65 -22.59
C GLU A 127 12.15 17.01 -21.93
N MET A 128 13.04 16.97 -20.94
CA MET A 128 13.60 18.17 -20.32
C MET A 128 14.08 19.14 -21.39
N THR A 129 13.69 20.40 -21.28
CA THR A 129 14.14 21.44 -22.17
C THR A 129 15.66 21.65 -22.02
N GLU A 130 16.32 22.16 -23.06
CA GLU A 130 17.76 22.45 -23.03
C GLU A 130 18.14 23.48 -21.93
N GLN A 131 17.19 24.31 -21.49
CA GLN A 131 17.36 25.25 -20.40
C GLN A 131 17.43 24.57 -19.04
N GLU A 132 16.54 23.60 -18.79
CA GLU A 132 16.53 22.82 -17.54
C GLU A 132 17.78 21.91 -17.41
N LYS A 133 18.31 21.42 -18.52
CA LYS A 133 19.58 20.66 -18.56
C LYS A 133 20.77 21.57 -18.20
N GLN A 134 20.79 22.81 -18.66
CA GLN A 134 21.86 23.76 -18.37
C GLN A 134 21.84 24.24 -16.91
N GLU A 135 20.66 24.43 -16.30
CA GLU A 135 20.55 24.76 -14.88
C GLU A 135 21.01 23.62 -13.98
N LEU A 136 20.71 22.38 -14.35
CA LEU A 136 21.16 21.18 -13.61
C LEU A 136 22.68 20.99 -13.69
N GLU A 137 23.30 21.34 -14.80
CA GLU A 137 24.77 21.28 -14.96
C GLU A 137 25.48 22.40 -14.20
N ALA A 138 24.86 23.57 -14.02
CA ALA A 138 25.43 24.68 -13.27
C ALA A 138 25.43 24.47 -11.74
N LEU A 139 24.68 23.47 -11.25
CA LEU A 139 24.59 23.10 -9.83
C LEU A 139 25.51 21.95 -9.44
N ARG A 140 26.37 21.48 -10.35
CA ARG A 140 27.40 20.46 -10.12
C ARG A 140 28.79 21.08 -9.96
#